data_6924eb9d92a7e673951876827e8525ef
#
_entry.id   6924eb9d92a7e673951876827e8525ef
#
_cell.length_a   1.000
_cell.length_b   1.000
_cell.length_c   1.000
_cell.angle_alpha   90.00
_cell.angle_beta   90.00
_cell.angle_gamma   90.00
#
_symmetry.space_group_name_H-M   'P 1'
#
loop_
_entity.id
_entity.type
_entity.pdbx_description
1 polymer ?
#
loop_
_entity_poly.entity_id
_entity_poly.type
_entity_poly.pdbx_seq_one_letter_code
_entity_poly.pdbx_strand_id
1 'polypeptide(L)'
;MKWDEPPLWPVAVPSLAGFAAACIPYVFPNTPQLVGGELTTPFILLMIMSPLLYFSPEPTGGRAELILGANIGMFFAFLPQAIFFVWFIIVILLWLAQSMYVWRRNYPAFRIGTWIGLGAVSGLFIGGLFGHLILV
;
A
#
# COMPACT_ATOMS: atom_id res chain seq x y z
N MET A 1 -8.50 0.22 -17.41
CA MET A 1 -8.05 1.59 -17.13
C MET A 1 -6.67 1.82 -17.70
N LYS A 2 -6.46 2.94 -18.33
CA LYS A 2 -5.20 3.27 -18.99
C LYS A 2 -4.96 4.78 -18.87
N TRP A 3 -3.72 5.16 -18.64
CA TRP A 3 -3.31 6.57 -18.58
C TRP A 3 -2.40 6.89 -19.78
N ASP A 4 -2.48 8.11 -20.26
CA ASP A 4 -1.63 8.56 -21.37
C ASP A 4 -0.22 8.92 -20.90
N GLU A 5 -0.10 9.33 -19.64
CA GLU A 5 1.17 9.68 -18.99
C GLU A 5 1.30 8.91 -17.69
N PRO A 6 2.52 8.73 -17.15
CA PRO A 6 2.69 8.05 -15.86
C PRO A 6 1.87 8.75 -14.78
N PRO A 7 0.90 8.06 -14.17
CA PRO A 7 0.09 8.68 -13.13
C PRO A 7 0.91 8.81 -11.84
N LEU A 8 0.84 9.99 -11.24
CA LEU A 8 1.55 10.22 -9.99
C LEU A 8 0.76 9.74 -8.77
N TRP A 9 -0.55 9.96 -8.76
CA TRP A 9 -1.34 9.67 -7.57
C TRP A 9 -1.40 8.17 -7.20
N PRO A 10 -1.51 7.20 -8.14
CA PRO A 10 -1.54 5.80 -7.74
C PRO A 10 -0.22 5.30 -7.17
N VAL A 11 0.88 5.97 -7.47
CA VAL A 11 2.19 5.65 -6.93
C VAL A 11 2.44 6.41 -5.63
N ALA A 12 2.24 7.73 -5.66
CA ALA A 12 2.61 8.59 -4.54
C ALA A 12 1.64 8.48 -3.36
N VAL A 13 0.32 8.53 -3.60
CA VAL A 13 -0.66 8.60 -2.51
C VAL A 13 -0.66 7.32 -1.67
N PRO A 14 -0.75 6.10 -2.24
CA PRO A 14 -0.73 4.90 -1.42
C PRO A 14 0.59 4.70 -0.68
N SER A 15 1.72 4.94 -1.34
CA SER A 15 3.02 4.74 -0.71
C SER A 15 3.27 5.74 0.42
N LEU A 16 2.89 7.00 0.24
CA LEU A 16 3.02 8.00 1.28
C LEU A 16 2.07 7.71 2.45
N ALA A 17 0.85 7.25 2.15
CA ALA A 17 -0.09 6.85 3.20
C ALA A 17 0.46 5.69 4.02
N GLY A 18 1.04 4.68 3.37
CA GLY A 18 1.67 3.55 4.05
C GLY A 18 2.86 3.98 4.89
N PHE A 19 3.71 4.84 4.35
CA PHE A 19 4.87 5.37 5.06
C PHE A 19 4.43 6.15 6.30
N ALA A 20 3.46 7.04 6.16
CA ALA A 20 2.97 7.83 7.28
C ALA A 20 2.34 6.93 8.35
N ALA A 21 1.53 5.95 7.93
CA ALA A 21 0.91 5.01 8.86
C ALA A 21 1.96 4.23 9.66
N ALA A 22 3.04 3.79 9.00
CA ALA A 22 4.10 3.05 9.65
C ALA A 22 4.88 3.91 10.67
N CYS A 23 4.95 5.22 10.45
CA CYS A 23 5.64 6.13 11.36
C CYS A 23 4.80 6.52 12.58
N ILE A 24 3.48 6.33 12.57
CA ILE A 24 2.60 6.71 13.67
C ILE A 24 3.03 6.12 15.02
N PRO A 25 3.34 4.80 15.14
CA PRO A 25 3.75 4.26 16.43
C PRO A 25 5.03 4.88 17.01
N TYR A 26 5.90 5.40 16.16
CA TYR A 26 7.14 6.03 16.59
C TYR A 26 6.93 7.47 17.04
N VAL A 27 5.98 8.15 16.43
CA VAL A 27 5.65 9.55 16.77
C VAL A 27 4.68 9.59 17.95
N PHE A 28 3.74 8.65 18.03
CA PHE A 28 2.75 8.57 19.10
C PHE A 28 2.95 7.27 19.91
N PRO A 29 3.78 7.29 20.96
CA PRO A 29 4.14 6.06 21.67
C PRO A 29 2.96 5.34 22.33
N ASN A 30 1.84 6.04 22.55
CA ASN A 30 0.66 5.46 23.20
C ASN A 30 -0.26 4.73 22.21
N THR A 31 0.14 4.61 20.95
CA THR A 31 -0.67 3.90 19.95
C THR A 31 -0.82 2.43 20.35
N PRO A 32 -2.06 1.88 20.38
CA PRO A 32 -2.26 0.47 20.69
C PRO A 32 -1.57 -0.43 19.68
N GLN A 33 -0.92 -1.47 20.17
CA GLN A 33 -0.32 -2.48 19.30
C GLN A 33 -1.17 -3.74 19.31
N LEU A 34 -1.40 -4.27 18.12
CA LEU A 34 -2.17 -5.48 17.94
C LEU A 34 -1.25 -6.68 17.82
N VAL A 35 -1.84 -7.87 17.96
CA VAL A 35 -1.11 -9.11 17.77
C VAL A 35 -0.57 -9.19 16.36
N GLY A 36 0.67 -9.62 16.19
CA GLY A 36 1.30 -9.77 14.88
C GLY A 36 2.43 -8.79 14.61
N GLY A 37 2.76 -7.88 15.53
CA GLY A 37 3.92 -7.02 15.44
C GLY A 37 3.61 -5.55 15.28
N GLU A 38 4.67 -4.77 15.10
CA GLU A 38 4.60 -3.30 15.10
C GLU A 38 3.85 -2.73 13.91
N LEU A 39 3.85 -3.43 12.77
CA LEU A 39 3.22 -2.95 11.54
C LEU A 39 1.76 -3.36 11.43
N THR A 40 1.25 -4.21 12.31
CA THR A 40 -0.14 -4.67 12.22
C THR A 40 -1.15 -3.55 12.42
N THR A 41 -0.93 -2.68 13.41
CA THR A 41 -1.82 -1.54 13.64
C THR A 41 -1.82 -0.56 12.46
N PRO A 42 -0.65 -0.14 11.93
CA PRO A 42 -0.64 0.67 10.72
C PRO A 42 -1.28 -0.02 9.51
N PHE A 43 -1.11 -1.33 9.38
CA PHE A 43 -1.74 -2.10 8.28
C PHE A 43 -3.26 -2.05 8.37
N ILE A 44 -3.81 -2.24 9.57
CA ILE A 44 -5.26 -2.16 9.77
C ILE A 44 -5.77 -0.75 9.50
N LEU A 45 -5.01 0.27 9.89
CA LEU A 45 -5.35 1.65 9.58
C LEU A 45 -5.43 1.87 8.06
N LEU A 46 -4.48 1.34 7.29
CA LEU A 46 -4.53 1.41 5.84
C LEU A 46 -5.78 0.74 5.27
N MET A 47 -6.18 -0.41 5.81
CA MET A 47 -7.39 -1.09 5.37
C MET A 47 -8.64 -0.26 5.67
N ILE A 48 -8.68 0.37 6.83
CA ILE A 48 -9.79 1.25 7.21
C ILE A 48 -9.84 2.47 6.29
N MET A 49 -8.69 2.97 5.86
CA MET A 49 -8.60 4.12 4.96
C MET A 49 -8.88 3.76 3.50
N SER A 50 -8.87 2.49 3.14
CA SER A 50 -9.03 2.08 1.74
C SER A 50 -10.32 2.58 1.08
N PRO A 51 -11.48 2.74 1.78
CA PRO A 51 -12.67 3.31 1.15
C PRO A 51 -12.49 4.72 0.62
N LEU A 52 -11.45 5.44 1.04
CA LEU A 52 -11.14 6.77 0.49
C LEU A 52 -10.79 6.70 -1.00
N LEU A 53 -10.44 5.53 -1.52
CA LEU A 53 -10.23 5.34 -2.95
C LEU A 53 -11.51 5.58 -3.76
N TYR A 54 -12.67 5.57 -3.11
CA TYR A 54 -13.92 5.92 -3.78
C TYR A 54 -13.88 7.34 -4.35
N PHE A 55 -13.10 8.22 -3.74
CA PHE A 55 -12.96 9.61 -4.16
C PHE A 55 -11.74 9.82 -5.07
N SER A 56 -11.15 8.74 -5.56
CA SER A 56 -9.96 8.83 -6.42
C SER A 56 -10.26 9.57 -7.72
N PRO A 57 -9.25 10.26 -8.31
CA PRO A 57 -9.43 10.96 -9.59
C PRO A 57 -9.68 10.01 -10.75
N GLU A 58 -10.35 10.53 -11.79
CA GLU A 58 -10.44 9.81 -13.06
C GLU A 58 -9.03 9.59 -13.65
N PRO A 59 -8.82 8.47 -14.37
CA PRO A 59 -9.79 7.49 -14.89
C PRO A 59 -9.81 6.17 -14.10
N THR A 60 -10.26 6.16 -12.87
CA THR A 60 -10.18 4.96 -12.03
C THR A 60 -11.28 3.92 -12.28
N GLY A 61 -12.28 4.21 -13.12
CA GLY A 61 -13.30 3.23 -13.45
C GLY A 61 -14.13 2.78 -12.26
N GLY A 62 -14.37 1.46 -12.15
CA GLY A 62 -15.18 0.89 -11.07
C GLY A 62 -14.53 1.05 -9.69
N ARG A 63 -15.01 1.99 -8.91
CA ARG A 63 -14.41 2.34 -7.62
C ARG A 63 -14.53 1.24 -6.57
N ALA A 64 -15.66 0.53 -6.57
CA ALA A 64 -15.83 -0.59 -5.63
C ALA A 64 -14.82 -1.71 -5.93
N GLU A 65 -14.59 -2.01 -7.19
CA GLU A 65 -13.59 -2.99 -7.60
C GLU A 65 -12.18 -2.52 -7.27
N LEU A 66 -11.92 -1.23 -7.39
CA LEU A 66 -10.64 -0.63 -7.02
C LEU A 66 -10.36 -0.83 -5.54
N ILE A 67 -11.34 -0.55 -4.68
CA ILE A 67 -11.21 -0.71 -3.23
C ILE A 67 -11.00 -2.19 -2.88
N LEU A 68 -11.78 -3.08 -3.47
CA LEU A 68 -11.65 -4.52 -3.24
C LEU A 68 -10.27 -5.01 -3.64
N GLY A 69 -9.81 -4.62 -4.83
CA GLY A 69 -8.49 -4.98 -5.31
C GLY A 69 -7.39 -4.46 -4.39
N ALA A 70 -7.51 -3.23 -3.90
CA ALA A 70 -6.54 -2.65 -2.97
C ALA A 70 -6.45 -3.46 -1.69
N ASN A 71 -7.60 -3.85 -1.11
CA ASN A 71 -7.62 -4.66 0.11
C ASN A 71 -6.98 -6.03 -0.13
N ILE A 72 -7.34 -6.69 -1.22
CA ILE A 72 -6.76 -8.00 -1.54
C ILE A 72 -5.25 -7.88 -1.78
N GLY A 73 -4.82 -6.85 -2.51
CA GLY A 73 -3.39 -6.61 -2.73
C GLY A 73 -2.64 -6.38 -1.43
N MET A 74 -3.22 -5.62 -0.50
CA MET A 74 -2.62 -5.38 0.81
C MET A 74 -2.49 -6.67 1.63
N PHE A 75 -3.52 -7.52 1.62
CA PHE A 75 -3.44 -8.81 2.31
C PHE A 75 -2.31 -9.68 1.77
N PHE A 76 -2.25 -9.85 0.45
CA PHE A 76 -1.19 -10.68 -0.17
C PHE A 76 0.19 -10.10 0.04
N ALA A 77 0.30 -8.78 0.14
CA ALA A 77 1.59 -8.14 0.33
C ALA A 77 2.05 -8.21 1.79
N PHE A 78 1.13 -8.17 2.74
CA PHE A 78 1.49 -8.06 4.16
C PHE A 78 1.54 -9.41 4.88
N LEU A 79 0.55 -10.29 4.67
CA LEU A 79 0.44 -11.52 5.46
C LEU A 79 1.65 -12.46 5.36
N PRO A 80 2.24 -12.71 4.16
CA PRO A 80 3.39 -13.60 4.10
C PRO A 80 4.62 -13.08 4.83
N GLN A 81 4.69 -11.80 5.15
CA GLN A 81 5.81 -11.23 5.91
C GLN A 81 5.95 -11.87 7.30
N ALA A 82 4.84 -12.35 7.87
CA ALA A 82 4.88 -13.02 9.16
C ALA A 82 5.64 -14.35 9.09
N ILE A 83 5.71 -14.97 7.92
CA ILE A 83 6.37 -16.27 7.70
C ILE A 83 7.73 -16.08 7.02
N PHE A 84 7.77 -15.25 5.97
CA PHE A 84 8.99 -15.01 5.19
C PHE A 84 9.57 -13.65 5.57
N PHE A 85 10.69 -13.66 6.26
CA PHE A 85 11.32 -12.43 6.73
C PHE A 85 11.66 -11.46 5.59
N VAL A 86 12.06 -11.99 4.43
CA VAL A 86 12.48 -11.17 3.28
C VAL A 86 11.34 -10.84 2.32
N TRP A 87 10.09 -11.15 2.68
CA TRP A 87 8.94 -10.94 1.81
C TRP A 87 8.77 -9.47 1.42
N PHE A 88 9.11 -8.55 2.31
CA PHE A 88 8.99 -7.12 2.04
C PHE A 88 9.82 -6.70 0.81
N ILE A 89 10.98 -7.29 0.60
CA ILE A 89 11.82 -6.99 -0.56
C ILE A 89 11.10 -7.41 -1.83
N ILE A 90 10.51 -8.60 -1.83
CA ILE A 90 9.75 -9.11 -2.98
C ILE A 90 8.57 -8.21 -3.30
N VAL A 91 7.83 -7.78 -2.28
CA VAL A 91 6.68 -6.89 -2.46
C VAL A 91 7.11 -5.56 -3.08
N ILE A 92 8.17 -4.95 -2.56
CA ILE A 92 8.66 -3.66 -3.07
C ILE A 92 9.10 -3.81 -4.53
N LEU A 93 9.82 -4.88 -4.87
CA LEU A 93 10.28 -5.11 -6.24
C LEU A 93 9.11 -5.34 -7.19
N LEU A 94 8.10 -6.10 -6.77
CA LEU A 94 6.89 -6.32 -7.58
C LEU A 94 6.14 -5.01 -7.81
N TRP A 95 6.02 -4.19 -6.78
CA TRP A 95 5.36 -2.90 -6.91
C TRP A 95 6.11 -1.98 -7.88
N LEU A 96 7.43 -1.91 -7.76
CA LEU A 96 8.23 -1.10 -8.69
C LEU A 96 8.10 -1.59 -10.11
N ALA A 97 8.18 -2.90 -10.34
CA ALA A 97 8.04 -3.47 -11.66
C ALA A 97 6.67 -3.17 -12.27
N GLN A 98 5.60 -3.33 -11.50
CA GLN A 98 4.26 -3.02 -11.99
C GLN A 98 4.08 -1.53 -12.25
N SER A 99 4.68 -0.67 -11.43
CA SER A 99 4.60 0.78 -11.62
C SER A 99 5.24 1.23 -12.93
N MET A 100 6.12 0.42 -13.52
CA MET A 100 6.76 0.76 -14.78
C MET A 100 5.88 0.47 -15.99
N TYR A 101 4.88 -0.42 -15.90
CA TYR A 101 4.12 -0.81 -17.08
C TYR A 101 2.60 -0.88 -16.89
N VAL A 102 2.08 -1.02 -15.68
CA VAL A 102 0.63 -1.22 -15.47
C VAL A 102 -0.19 -0.07 -16.04
N TRP A 103 0.28 1.17 -15.89
CA TRP A 103 -0.43 2.33 -16.37
C TRP A 103 -0.49 2.42 -17.89
N ARG A 104 0.43 1.74 -18.60
CA ARG A 104 0.50 1.77 -20.06
C ARG A 104 -0.53 0.85 -20.71
N ARG A 105 -1.10 -0.08 -19.95
CA ARG A 105 -2.03 -1.07 -20.48
C ARG A 105 -3.41 -0.89 -19.89
N ASN A 106 -4.41 -1.33 -20.62
CA ASN A 106 -5.79 -1.25 -20.17
C ASN A 106 -6.11 -2.46 -19.30
N TYR A 107 -6.03 -2.27 -17.98
CA TYR A 107 -6.36 -3.29 -17.00
C TYR A 107 -7.67 -2.96 -16.29
N PRO A 108 -8.40 -3.99 -15.79
CA PRO A 108 -9.60 -3.74 -15.00
C PRO A 108 -9.25 -3.02 -13.67
N ALA A 109 -10.26 -2.36 -13.11
CA ALA A 109 -10.09 -1.61 -11.86
C ALA A 109 -9.57 -2.48 -10.73
N PHE A 110 -9.99 -3.75 -10.67
CA PHE A 110 -9.52 -4.69 -9.65
C PHE A 110 -7.99 -4.84 -9.70
N ARG A 111 -7.41 -4.99 -10.88
CA ARG A 111 -5.96 -5.14 -11.02
C ARG A 111 -5.22 -3.84 -10.68
N ILE A 112 -5.77 -2.72 -11.07
CA ILE A 112 -5.20 -1.42 -10.67
C ILE A 112 -5.27 -1.28 -9.15
N GLY A 113 -6.36 -1.73 -8.54
CA GLY A 113 -6.48 -1.76 -7.07
C GLY A 113 -5.41 -2.61 -6.41
N THR A 114 -5.12 -3.80 -6.94
CA THR A 114 -4.05 -4.63 -6.39
C THR A 114 -2.69 -3.94 -6.46
N TRP A 115 -2.41 -3.23 -7.55
CA TRP A 115 -1.21 -2.41 -7.66
C TRP A 115 -1.16 -1.32 -6.60
N ILE A 116 -2.27 -0.61 -6.39
CA ILE A 116 -2.36 0.41 -5.34
C ILE A 116 -2.13 -0.20 -3.96
N GLY A 117 -2.71 -1.36 -3.70
CA GLY A 117 -2.51 -2.08 -2.44
C GLY A 117 -1.05 -2.47 -2.21
N LEU A 118 -0.38 -2.97 -3.25
CA LEU A 118 1.05 -3.27 -3.17
C LEU A 118 1.86 -2.02 -2.84
N GLY A 119 1.51 -0.88 -3.44
CA GLY A 119 2.18 0.39 -3.18
C GLY A 119 2.00 0.84 -1.73
N ALA A 120 0.79 0.71 -1.19
CA ALA A 120 0.51 1.07 0.19
C ALA A 120 1.34 0.23 1.17
N VAL A 121 1.40 -1.09 0.96
CA VAL A 121 2.17 -1.98 1.83
C VAL A 121 3.68 -1.78 1.63
N SER A 122 4.12 -1.50 0.41
CA SER A 122 5.54 -1.15 0.16
C SER A 122 5.93 0.10 0.94
N GLY A 123 5.09 1.12 0.92
CA GLY A 123 5.30 2.32 1.73
C GLY A 123 5.31 2.00 3.22
N LEU A 124 4.42 1.11 3.66
CA LEU A 124 4.37 0.65 5.05
C LEU A 124 5.70 0.01 5.48
N PHE A 125 6.24 -0.88 4.66
CA PHE A 125 7.52 -1.54 4.96
C PHE A 125 8.67 -0.55 4.98
N ILE A 126 8.73 0.34 4.00
CA ILE A 126 9.78 1.38 3.93
C ILE A 126 9.67 2.31 5.14
N GLY A 127 8.45 2.72 5.49
CA GLY A 127 8.22 3.58 6.65
C GLY A 127 8.57 2.90 7.95
N GLY A 128 8.32 1.60 8.07
CA GLY A 128 8.72 0.81 9.22
C GLY A 128 10.23 0.78 9.39
N LEU A 129 10.96 0.56 8.30
CA LEU A 129 12.42 0.59 8.32
C LEU A 129 12.94 1.98 8.68
N PHE A 130 12.36 3.02 8.07
CA PHE A 130 12.75 4.40 8.36
C PHE A 130 12.53 4.73 9.83
N GLY A 131 11.34 4.39 10.36
CA GLY A 131 11.02 4.66 11.76
C GLY A 131 11.96 3.94 12.70
N HIS A 132 12.25 2.67 12.41
CA HIS A 132 13.13 1.86 13.26
C HIS A 132 14.58 2.37 13.24
N LEU A 133 15.07 2.82 12.08
CA LEU A 133 16.46 3.24 11.94
C LEU A 133 16.69 4.70 12.31
N ILE A 134 15.70 5.56 12.10
CA ILE A 134 15.87 7.02 12.22
C ILE A 134 15.12 7.60 13.42
N LEU A 135 13.88 7.16 13.66
CA LEU A 135 13.01 7.74 14.67
C LEU A 135 13.17 7.09 16.06
N VAL A 136 13.79 5.92 16.10
CA VAL A 136 14.04 5.20 17.38
C VAL A 136 15.35 5.64 18.00
#